data_0c124b9ade1849c2a8f755dae94ee22d
#
_entry.id   0c124b9ade1849c2a8f755dae94ee22d
#
_cell.length_a   1.000
_cell.length_b   1.000
_cell.length_c   1.000
_cell.angle_alpha   90.00
_cell.angle_beta   90.00
_cell.angle_gamma   90.00
#
_symmetry.space_group_name_H-M   'P 1'
#
loop_
_entity.id
_entity.type
_entity.pdbx_description
1 polymer ?
#
loop_
_entity_poly.entity_id
_entity_poly.type
_entity_poly.pdbx_seq_one_letter_code
_entity_poly.pdbx_strand_id
1 'polypeptide(L)'
;LKKQDFSKGNHQIVKFKEMVQMLLYNNAAFLTTDNDLTIYTDGHQKFDDLINDIRHAQSYIHIQYYIIHSDNLGKQLLHELEKKAEEGIEVKMLYDDMGSRDLRKKDLKKFRQKGGHAESFFPSKLPLINLRMNNRNHRKIVVIDGTIGYVGGFNVGDEYIGKSKKFGYWRDTHLRIKGDAVNALQLRFILDWNSQSTRDNLTYESRYFPDVDSGGTIGIQIASSGPDEDWEQIKYGYLKMISSA
;
A
#
# COMPACT_ATOMS: atom_id res chain seq x y z
N LEU A 1 -7.46 25.22 -6.58
CA LEU A 1 -7.44 24.46 -5.33
C LEU A 1 -8.34 25.18 -4.32
N LYS A 2 -9.50 24.61 -3.97
CA LYS A 2 -10.37 25.15 -2.92
C LYS A 2 -9.56 25.14 -1.63
N LYS A 3 -9.53 26.29 -0.91
CA LYS A 3 -8.98 26.35 0.45
C LYS A 3 -9.74 25.31 1.29
N GLN A 4 -9.05 24.35 1.82
CA GLN A 4 -9.63 23.39 2.76
C GLN A 4 -10.00 24.18 4.02
N ASP A 5 -11.28 24.17 4.41
CA ASP A 5 -11.76 24.90 5.58
C ASP A 5 -11.44 24.10 6.84
N PHE A 6 -10.50 24.57 7.63
CA PHE A 6 -10.07 23.97 8.89
C PHE A 6 -10.91 24.43 10.10
N SER A 7 -11.90 25.33 9.88
CA SER A 7 -12.68 25.91 10.99
C SER A 7 -13.63 24.92 11.67
N LYS A 8 -13.98 23.82 11.00
CA LYS A 8 -14.86 22.77 11.51
C LYS A 8 -14.13 21.52 11.99
N GLY A 9 -12.80 21.51 12.03
CA GLY A 9 -11.99 20.34 12.40
C GLY A 9 -11.75 20.26 13.90
N ASN A 10 -11.50 19.03 14.36
CA ASN A 10 -11.01 18.70 15.69
C ASN A 10 -9.86 19.65 16.10
N HIS A 11 -9.86 20.18 17.33
CA HIS A 11 -8.82 21.08 17.86
C HIS A 11 -7.38 20.56 17.64
N GLN A 12 -7.18 19.26 17.56
CA GLN A 12 -5.88 18.64 17.23
C GLN A 12 -5.42 18.95 15.81
N ILE A 13 -6.32 18.99 14.82
CA ILE A 13 -5.98 19.32 13.43
C ILE A 13 -5.47 20.75 13.31
N VAL A 14 -6.04 21.68 14.08
CA VAL A 14 -5.62 23.09 14.11
C VAL A 14 -4.17 23.22 14.55
N LYS A 15 -3.71 22.40 15.50
CA LYS A 15 -2.31 22.38 15.97
C LYS A 15 -1.33 22.02 14.83
N PHE A 16 -1.74 21.17 13.89
CA PHE A 16 -0.91 20.73 12.78
C PHE A 16 -1.21 21.43 11.45
N LYS A 17 -1.95 22.55 11.48
CA LYS A 17 -2.41 23.27 10.28
C LYS A 17 -1.30 23.57 9.26
N GLU A 18 -0.14 24.01 9.73
CA GLU A 18 0.99 24.34 8.84
C GLU A 18 1.53 23.11 8.12
N MET A 19 1.63 21.96 8.82
CA MET A 19 2.06 20.70 8.22
C MET A 19 1.02 20.20 7.21
N VAL A 20 -0.27 20.28 7.57
CA VAL A 20 -1.38 19.91 6.67
C VAL A 20 -1.34 20.73 5.40
N GLN A 21 -1.13 22.06 5.51
CA GLN A 21 -1.02 22.94 4.35
C GLN A 21 0.22 22.64 3.51
N MET A 22 1.36 22.42 4.15
CA MET A 22 2.60 22.08 3.45
C MET A 22 2.44 20.80 2.61
N LEU A 23 1.88 19.74 3.19
CA LEU A 23 1.65 18.48 2.48
C LEU A 23 0.60 18.64 1.37
N LEU A 24 -0.43 19.46 1.59
CA LEU A 24 -1.42 19.75 0.56
C LEU A 24 -0.80 20.46 -0.65
N TYR A 25 -0.01 21.51 -0.42
CA TYR A 25 0.58 22.31 -1.51
C TYR A 25 1.70 21.60 -2.23
N ASN A 26 2.56 20.86 -1.50
CA ASN A 26 3.75 20.24 -2.07
C ASN A 26 3.47 18.85 -2.65
N ASN A 27 2.45 18.14 -2.17
CA ASN A 27 2.20 16.74 -2.54
C ASN A 27 0.77 16.45 -2.97
N ALA A 28 -0.09 17.50 -3.06
CA ALA A 28 -1.53 17.34 -3.26
C ALA A 28 -2.17 16.33 -2.28
N ALA A 29 -1.58 16.18 -1.08
CA ALA A 29 -2.09 15.30 -0.04
C ALA A 29 -3.29 15.98 0.65
N PHE A 30 -4.49 15.56 0.30
CA PHE A 30 -5.71 16.06 0.93
C PHE A 30 -5.86 15.47 2.34
N LEU A 31 -6.25 16.33 3.30
CA LEU A 31 -6.65 15.86 4.61
C LEU A 31 -8.06 15.27 4.51
N THR A 32 -8.20 14.04 4.93
CA THR A 32 -9.49 13.36 5.13
C THR A 32 -9.75 13.21 6.62
N THR A 33 -10.99 13.27 7.07
CA THR A 33 -11.37 13.27 8.49
C THR A 33 -12.35 12.18 8.88
N ASP A 34 -12.89 11.46 7.90
CA ASP A 34 -13.73 10.28 8.11
C ASP A 34 -12.87 9.03 7.94
N ASN A 35 -12.10 8.71 9.01
CA ASN A 35 -11.26 7.52 8.99
C ASN A 35 -11.25 6.84 10.36
N ASP A 36 -11.17 5.51 10.32
CA ASP A 36 -10.80 4.64 11.43
C ASP A 36 -9.40 4.05 11.16
N LEU A 37 -8.58 3.89 12.21
CA LEU A 37 -7.19 3.53 12.11
C LEU A 37 -6.80 2.47 13.13
N THR A 38 -6.23 1.37 12.65
CA THR A 38 -5.52 0.39 13.47
C THR A 38 -4.03 0.46 13.20
N ILE A 39 -3.21 0.52 14.25
CA ILE A 39 -1.75 0.56 14.17
C ILE A 39 -1.19 -0.79 14.61
N TYR A 40 -0.43 -1.45 13.74
CA TYR A 40 0.27 -2.69 14.05
C TYR A 40 1.76 -2.42 14.27
N THR A 41 2.30 -3.01 15.33
CA THR A 41 3.75 -3.09 15.57
C THR A 41 4.24 -4.54 15.55
N ASP A 42 3.32 -5.48 15.38
CA ASP A 42 3.54 -6.92 15.30
C ASP A 42 3.05 -7.48 13.96
N GLY A 43 3.90 -8.25 13.30
CA GLY A 43 3.61 -8.80 11.98
C GLY A 43 2.53 -9.89 12.00
N HIS A 44 2.42 -10.69 13.07
CA HIS A 44 1.38 -11.72 13.15
C HIS A 44 -0.01 -11.10 13.12
N GLN A 45 -0.29 -10.14 14.01
CA GLN A 45 -1.58 -9.46 14.06
C GLN A 45 -1.92 -8.82 12.71
N LYS A 46 -0.94 -8.11 12.12
CA LYS A 46 -1.12 -7.45 10.82
C LYS A 46 -1.50 -8.42 9.73
N PHE A 47 -0.82 -9.58 9.63
CA PHE A 47 -1.09 -10.52 8.55
C PHE A 47 -2.33 -11.38 8.80
N ASP A 48 -2.67 -11.66 10.06
CA ASP A 48 -3.92 -12.33 10.40
C ASP A 48 -5.13 -11.48 9.99
N ASP A 49 -5.12 -10.18 10.31
CA ASP A 49 -6.17 -9.25 9.90
C ASP A 49 -6.21 -9.05 8.38
N LEU A 50 -5.05 -8.90 7.73
CA LEU A 50 -4.98 -8.78 6.27
C LEU A 50 -5.56 -10.01 5.55
N ILE A 51 -5.22 -11.21 6.00
CA ILE A 51 -5.73 -12.44 5.42
C ILE A 51 -7.24 -12.55 5.64
N ASN A 52 -7.70 -12.15 6.83
CA ASN A 52 -9.13 -12.12 7.12
C ASN A 52 -9.88 -11.13 6.22
N ASP A 53 -9.35 -9.92 6.03
CA ASP A 53 -9.96 -8.92 5.13
C ASP A 53 -9.95 -9.39 3.67
N ILE A 54 -8.86 -10.04 3.20
CA ILE A 54 -8.80 -10.65 1.86
C ILE A 54 -9.92 -11.68 1.67
N ARG A 55 -10.16 -12.55 2.66
CA ARG A 55 -11.22 -13.56 2.59
C ARG A 55 -12.61 -12.97 2.45
N HIS A 56 -12.83 -11.78 2.99
CA HIS A 56 -14.10 -11.06 2.95
C HIS A 56 -14.26 -10.10 1.77
N ALA A 57 -13.24 -9.96 0.93
CA ALA A 57 -13.32 -9.11 -0.27
C ALA A 57 -14.46 -9.51 -1.20
N GLN A 58 -15.17 -8.50 -1.74
CA GLN A 58 -16.37 -8.69 -2.57
C GLN A 58 -16.20 -8.18 -4.01
N SER A 59 -15.31 -7.23 -4.26
CA SER A 59 -15.16 -6.56 -5.55
C SER A 59 -13.75 -6.68 -6.10
N TYR A 60 -12.75 -6.24 -5.33
CA TYR A 60 -11.38 -6.26 -5.79
C TYR A 60 -10.34 -6.25 -4.66
N ILE A 61 -9.15 -6.72 -4.99
CA ILE A 61 -7.95 -6.67 -4.14
C ILE A 61 -6.79 -6.14 -4.97
N HIS A 62 -6.28 -4.96 -4.62
CA HIS A 62 -5.08 -4.38 -5.18
C HIS A 62 -3.96 -4.45 -4.15
N ILE A 63 -2.89 -5.18 -4.46
CA ILE A 63 -1.82 -5.47 -3.51
C ILE A 63 -0.46 -5.15 -4.10
N GLN A 64 0.36 -4.39 -3.37
CA GLN A 64 1.69 -3.97 -3.77
C GLN A 64 2.68 -4.17 -2.64
N TYR A 65 3.78 -4.88 -2.92
CA TYR A 65 4.87 -5.08 -1.96
C TYR A 65 6.24 -4.96 -2.62
N TYR A 66 7.21 -4.48 -1.86
CA TYR A 66 8.60 -4.52 -2.29
C TYR A 66 9.16 -5.94 -2.24
N ILE A 67 8.94 -6.68 -1.12
CA ILE A 67 9.37 -8.06 -0.96
C ILE A 67 8.14 -8.96 -0.75
N ILE A 68 8.08 -10.02 -1.56
CA ILE A 68 7.18 -11.17 -1.35
C ILE A 68 8.06 -12.43 -1.43
N HIS A 69 8.24 -13.09 -0.30
CA HIS A 69 8.97 -14.38 -0.25
C HIS A 69 8.07 -15.56 -0.60
N SER A 70 8.66 -16.64 -1.15
CA SER A 70 7.97 -17.94 -1.38
C SER A 70 8.07 -18.88 -0.17
N ASP A 71 8.05 -18.33 1.04
CA ASP A 71 8.02 -19.04 2.32
C ASP A 71 6.58 -19.41 2.76
N ASN A 72 6.37 -19.70 4.05
CA ASN A 72 5.05 -20.11 4.51
C ASN A 72 4.03 -18.98 4.46
N LEU A 73 4.40 -17.78 4.93
CA LEU A 73 3.52 -16.62 4.90
C LEU A 73 3.19 -16.19 3.47
N GLY A 74 4.21 -16.11 2.59
CA GLY A 74 3.99 -15.74 1.20
C GLY A 74 3.13 -16.74 0.44
N LYS A 75 3.29 -18.04 0.68
CA LYS A 75 2.41 -19.08 0.11
C LYS A 75 0.98 -18.98 0.64
N GLN A 76 0.82 -18.71 1.94
CA GLN A 76 -0.50 -18.53 2.54
C GLN A 76 -1.23 -17.32 1.93
N LEU A 77 -0.56 -16.17 1.85
CA LEU A 77 -1.11 -14.98 1.23
C LEU A 77 -1.51 -15.25 -0.24
N LEU A 78 -0.58 -15.81 -1.03
CA LEU A 78 -0.83 -16.10 -2.44
C LEU A 78 -1.99 -17.07 -2.63
N HIS A 79 -2.14 -18.06 -1.76
CA HIS A 79 -3.25 -19.01 -1.79
C HIS A 79 -4.61 -18.34 -1.56
N GLU A 80 -4.72 -17.40 -0.62
CA GLU A 80 -5.97 -16.66 -0.40
C GLU A 80 -6.29 -15.72 -1.58
N LEU A 81 -5.27 -15.08 -2.16
CA LEU A 81 -5.43 -14.27 -3.38
C LEU A 81 -5.87 -15.12 -4.58
N GLU A 82 -5.31 -16.34 -4.73
CA GLU A 82 -5.72 -17.30 -5.76
C GLU A 82 -7.19 -17.70 -5.62
N LYS A 83 -7.66 -17.97 -4.38
CA LYS A 83 -9.07 -18.29 -4.13
C LYS A 83 -9.99 -17.16 -4.54
N LYS A 84 -9.65 -15.92 -4.16
CA LYS A 84 -10.45 -14.75 -4.53
C LYS A 84 -10.51 -14.53 -6.04
N ALA A 85 -9.41 -14.73 -6.74
CA ALA A 85 -9.38 -14.68 -8.19
C ALA A 85 -10.26 -15.77 -8.84
N GLU A 86 -10.27 -17.00 -8.29
CA GLU A 86 -11.17 -18.10 -8.73
C GLU A 86 -12.65 -17.80 -8.44
N GLU A 87 -12.95 -17.03 -7.39
CA GLU A 87 -14.30 -16.55 -7.08
C GLU A 87 -14.77 -15.42 -8.02
N GLY A 88 -13.91 -14.95 -8.94
CA GLY A 88 -14.21 -13.86 -9.87
C GLY A 88 -13.96 -12.46 -9.30
N ILE A 89 -13.34 -12.35 -8.13
CA ILE A 89 -12.87 -11.07 -7.57
C ILE A 89 -11.65 -10.61 -8.35
N GLU A 90 -11.59 -9.32 -8.71
CA GLU A 90 -10.42 -8.76 -9.36
C GLU A 90 -9.23 -8.74 -8.41
N VAL A 91 -8.14 -9.44 -8.74
CA VAL A 91 -6.93 -9.45 -7.92
C VAL A 91 -5.74 -8.98 -8.75
N LYS A 92 -5.18 -7.81 -8.41
CA LYS A 92 -4.00 -7.24 -9.06
C LYS A 92 -2.84 -7.15 -8.06
N MET A 93 -1.73 -7.81 -8.39
CA MET A 93 -0.54 -7.88 -7.56
C MET A 93 0.65 -7.21 -8.24
N LEU A 94 1.22 -6.20 -7.59
CA LEU A 94 2.42 -5.50 -8.02
C LEU A 94 3.57 -5.79 -7.04
N TYR A 95 4.72 -6.22 -7.55
CA TYR A 95 5.88 -6.55 -6.73
C TYR A 95 7.18 -6.02 -7.35
N ASP A 96 8.21 -5.80 -6.53
CA ASP A 96 9.53 -5.44 -7.06
C ASP A 96 10.30 -6.70 -7.48
N ASP A 97 10.83 -6.70 -8.69
CA ASP A 97 11.53 -7.87 -9.28
C ASP A 97 12.81 -8.23 -8.51
N MET A 98 13.51 -7.23 -7.96
CA MET A 98 14.72 -7.46 -7.17
C MET A 98 14.40 -7.87 -5.73
N GLY A 99 13.44 -7.19 -5.11
CA GLY A 99 13.02 -7.49 -3.73
C GLY A 99 12.40 -8.87 -3.61
N SER A 100 11.69 -9.32 -4.66
CA SER A 100 10.94 -10.59 -4.67
C SER A 100 11.60 -11.69 -5.51
N ARG A 101 12.94 -11.76 -5.52
CA ARG A 101 13.70 -12.72 -6.36
C ARG A 101 13.36 -14.18 -6.12
N ASP A 102 12.95 -14.54 -4.94
CA ASP A 102 12.56 -15.90 -4.57
C ASP A 102 11.07 -16.19 -4.78
N LEU A 103 10.29 -15.20 -5.23
CA LEU A 103 8.92 -15.42 -5.69
C LEU A 103 8.95 -16.26 -6.99
N ARG A 104 8.51 -17.52 -6.87
CA ARG A 104 8.73 -18.50 -7.92
C ARG A 104 7.82 -18.26 -9.13
N LYS A 105 8.39 -18.29 -10.31
CA LYS A 105 7.65 -18.18 -11.59
C LYS A 105 6.48 -19.15 -11.71
N LYS A 106 6.60 -20.34 -11.13
CA LYS A 106 5.51 -21.35 -11.13
C LYS A 106 4.31 -20.90 -10.30
N ASP A 107 4.54 -20.21 -9.17
CA ASP A 107 3.50 -19.73 -8.29
C ASP A 107 2.76 -18.55 -8.96
N LEU A 108 3.49 -17.64 -9.60
CA LEU A 108 2.90 -16.57 -10.43
C LEU A 108 2.12 -17.11 -11.62
N LYS A 109 2.62 -18.17 -12.28
CA LYS A 109 1.89 -18.81 -13.37
C LYS A 109 0.56 -19.39 -12.88
N LYS A 110 0.58 -20.08 -11.75
CA LYS A 110 -0.63 -20.64 -11.12
C LYS A 110 -1.63 -19.54 -10.74
N PHE A 111 -1.15 -18.47 -10.11
CA PHE A 111 -1.97 -17.31 -9.76
C PHE A 111 -2.68 -16.70 -10.98
N ARG A 112 -1.93 -16.51 -12.10
CA ARG A 112 -2.53 -16.00 -13.35
C ARG A 112 -3.52 -16.98 -13.98
N GLN A 113 -3.28 -18.29 -13.90
CA GLN A 113 -4.21 -19.30 -14.39
C GLN A 113 -5.55 -19.28 -13.63
N LYS A 114 -5.55 -18.80 -12.40
CA LYS A 114 -6.72 -18.64 -11.54
C LYS A 114 -7.41 -17.29 -11.68
N GLY A 115 -7.01 -16.47 -12.66
CA GLY A 115 -7.62 -15.18 -12.95
C GLY A 115 -6.93 -13.98 -12.26
N GLY A 116 -5.88 -14.21 -11.48
CA GLY A 116 -5.11 -13.13 -10.89
C GLY A 116 -4.19 -12.43 -11.91
N HIS A 117 -3.97 -11.14 -11.71
CA HIS A 117 -3.04 -10.33 -12.51
C HIS A 117 -1.81 -9.98 -11.69
N ALA A 118 -0.63 -10.16 -12.25
CA ALA A 118 0.63 -9.85 -11.57
C ALA A 118 1.60 -9.13 -12.50
N GLU A 119 2.11 -7.99 -12.05
CA GLU A 119 3.13 -7.21 -12.75
C GLU A 119 4.32 -6.95 -11.83
N SER A 120 5.51 -6.79 -12.42
CA SER A 120 6.72 -6.50 -11.65
C SER A 120 7.25 -5.10 -11.92
N PHE A 121 7.65 -4.42 -10.86
CA PHE A 121 8.42 -3.19 -10.98
C PHE A 121 9.82 -3.49 -11.51
N PHE A 122 10.22 -2.75 -12.56
CA PHE A 122 11.56 -2.78 -13.15
C PHE A 122 12.05 -4.19 -13.43
N PRO A 123 11.33 -4.97 -14.29
CA PRO A 123 11.78 -6.31 -14.66
C PRO A 123 13.19 -6.26 -15.23
N SER A 124 14.11 -7.03 -14.64
CA SER A 124 15.49 -7.10 -15.09
C SER A 124 15.57 -7.94 -16.36
N LYS A 125 15.64 -7.29 -17.52
CA LYS A 125 15.87 -7.96 -18.82
C LYS A 125 17.31 -8.46 -18.98
N LEU A 126 18.26 -7.89 -18.22
CA LEU A 126 19.69 -8.24 -18.23
C LEU A 126 20.19 -8.38 -16.78
N PRO A 127 20.57 -9.58 -16.33
CA PRO A 127 20.92 -9.84 -14.92
C PRO A 127 22.15 -9.08 -14.40
N LEU A 128 22.99 -8.55 -15.28
CA LEU A 128 24.29 -7.93 -14.95
C LEU A 128 24.33 -6.40 -15.08
N ILE A 129 23.37 -5.78 -15.79
CA ILE A 129 23.38 -4.32 -16.02
C ILE A 129 21.99 -3.77 -15.72
N ASN A 130 21.75 -3.40 -14.47
CA ASN A 130 20.54 -2.71 -14.10
C ASN A 130 20.86 -1.26 -13.69
N LEU A 131 20.88 -0.35 -14.67
CA LEU A 131 21.12 1.08 -14.47
C LEU A 131 20.08 1.75 -13.53
N ARG A 132 18.98 1.07 -13.21
CA ARG A 132 17.90 1.54 -12.32
C ARG A 132 17.94 0.87 -10.94
N MET A 133 19.11 0.34 -10.54
CA MET A 133 19.25 -0.37 -9.26
C MET A 133 18.85 0.47 -8.04
N ASN A 134 18.99 1.80 -8.11
CA ASN A 134 18.65 2.71 -7.03
C ASN A 134 17.18 3.17 -7.03
N ASN A 135 16.44 2.94 -8.12
CA ASN A 135 15.05 3.36 -8.26
C ASN A 135 14.14 2.17 -7.99
N ARG A 136 13.88 1.87 -6.71
CA ARG A 136 13.03 0.75 -6.30
C ARG A 136 11.74 1.23 -5.66
N ASN A 137 10.67 0.49 -5.90
CA ASN A 137 9.39 0.81 -5.28
C ASN A 137 9.28 0.12 -3.91
N HIS A 138 9.58 0.87 -2.86
CA HIS A 138 9.54 0.38 -1.48
C HIS A 138 8.14 0.43 -0.83
N ARG A 139 7.10 0.80 -1.57
CA ARG A 139 5.74 0.89 -1.04
C ARG A 139 5.18 -0.50 -0.70
N LYS A 140 4.43 -0.57 0.38
CA LYS A 140 3.63 -1.71 0.80
C LYS A 140 2.22 -1.18 0.96
N ILE A 141 1.37 -1.45 -0.02
CA ILE A 141 0.00 -0.97 -0.10
C ILE A 141 -0.90 -2.16 -0.39
N VAL A 142 -2.00 -2.27 0.34
CA VAL A 142 -3.11 -3.14 -0.06
C VAL A 142 -4.38 -2.32 0.01
N VAL A 143 -5.22 -2.43 -1.00
CA VAL A 143 -6.57 -1.87 -1.01
C VAL A 143 -7.56 -2.99 -1.30
N ILE A 144 -8.58 -3.10 -0.47
CA ILE A 144 -9.65 -4.09 -0.57
C ILE A 144 -10.97 -3.34 -0.69
N ASP A 145 -11.68 -3.57 -1.79
CA ASP A 145 -13.02 -3.02 -2.08
C ASP A 145 -13.13 -1.49 -1.97
N GLY A 146 -12.01 -0.75 -2.00
CA GLY A 146 -11.98 0.70 -1.80
C GLY A 146 -12.30 1.16 -0.38
N THR A 147 -12.60 0.24 0.52
CA THR A 147 -13.06 0.52 1.90
C THR A 147 -11.99 0.28 2.95
N ILE A 148 -11.04 -0.62 2.68
CA ILE A 148 -9.96 -0.99 3.58
C ILE A 148 -8.64 -0.77 2.87
N GLY A 149 -7.72 -0.06 3.53
CA GLY A 149 -6.37 0.18 3.06
C GLY A 149 -5.32 -0.25 4.07
N TYR A 150 -4.23 -0.84 3.60
CA TYR A 150 -3.05 -1.15 4.41
C TYR A 150 -1.84 -0.40 3.85
N VAL A 151 -1.05 0.22 4.72
CA VAL A 151 0.20 0.88 4.36
C VAL A 151 1.20 0.83 5.52
N GLY A 152 2.47 0.57 5.24
CA GLY A 152 3.50 0.55 6.29
C GLY A 152 4.79 -0.14 5.89
N GLY A 153 5.55 -0.64 6.89
CA GLY A 153 6.89 -1.15 6.70
C GLY A 153 6.99 -2.67 6.50
N PHE A 154 6.06 -3.48 7.02
CA PHE A 154 6.13 -4.94 6.88
C PHE A 154 6.05 -5.39 5.42
N ASN A 155 7.04 -6.14 4.96
CA ASN A 155 6.97 -6.92 3.73
C ASN A 155 6.35 -8.31 4.00
N VAL A 156 6.24 -9.15 2.96
CA VAL A 156 5.66 -10.50 3.05
C VAL A 156 6.76 -11.54 3.17
N GLY A 157 6.85 -12.17 4.33
CA GLY A 157 7.82 -13.22 4.61
C GLY A 157 7.81 -13.66 6.08
N ASP A 158 8.22 -14.88 6.32
CA ASP A 158 8.29 -15.50 7.66
C ASP A 158 9.18 -14.70 8.62
N GLU A 159 10.16 -13.95 8.11
CA GLU A 159 11.00 -13.08 8.94
C GLU A 159 10.22 -11.92 9.56
N TYR A 160 9.25 -11.35 8.86
CA TYR A 160 8.44 -10.22 9.35
C TYR A 160 7.41 -10.62 10.41
N ILE A 161 7.20 -11.91 10.58
CA ILE A 161 6.37 -12.48 11.67
C ILE A 161 7.22 -13.22 12.72
N GLY A 162 8.53 -12.88 12.82
CA GLY A 162 9.42 -13.41 13.87
C GLY A 162 9.78 -14.89 13.72
N LYS A 163 9.50 -15.54 12.59
CA LYS A 163 9.84 -16.96 12.36
C LYS A 163 11.26 -17.18 11.88
N SER A 164 12.02 -16.13 11.61
CA SER A 164 13.40 -16.25 11.21
C SER A 164 14.33 -16.39 12.42
N LYS A 165 15.07 -17.52 12.50
CA LYS A 165 16.10 -17.69 13.56
C LYS A 165 17.22 -16.64 13.48
N LYS A 166 17.46 -16.06 12.30
CA LYS A 166 18.51 -15.06 12.06
C LYS A 166 18.12 -13.69 12.60
N PHE A 167 16.87 -13.28 12.44
CA PHE A 167 16.40 -11.94 12.78
C PHE A 167 15.61 -11.88 14.08
N GLY A 168 15.05 -13.01 14.54
CA GLY A 168 14.22 -13.07 15.73
C GLY A 168 12.93 -12.26 15.58
N TYR A 169 12.53 -11.58 16.65
CA TYR A 169 11.36 -10.71 16.61
C TYR A 169 11.61 -9.49 15.71
N TRP A 170 10.72 -9.30 14.73
CA TRP A 170 10.77 -8.17 13.81
C TRP A 170 9.70 -7.14 14.20
N ARG A 171 10.14 -5.95 14.58
CA ARG A 171 9.25 -4.83 14.90
C ARG A 171 9.27 -3.83 13.76
N ASP A 172 8.10 -3.52 13.22
CA ASP A 172 7.89 -2.46 12.23
C ASP A 172 6.58 -1.73 12.55
N THR A 173 6.16 -0.79 11.72
CA THR A 173 4.87 -0.12 11.87
C THR A 173 4.07 -0.27 10.58
N HIS A 174 2.82 -0.69 10.73
CA HIS A 174 1.87 -0.82 9.63
C HIS A 174 0.50 -0.33 10.06
N LEU A 175 -0.21 0.26 9.15
CA LEU A 175 -1.53 0.85 9.37
C LEU A 175 -2.58 0.07 8.59
N ARG A 176 -3.72 -0.16 9.21
CA ARG A 176 -4.98 -0.53 8.56
C ARG A 176 -5.92 0.64 8.68
N ILE A 177 -6.42 1.12 7.57
CA ILE A 177 -7.26 2.31 7.45
C ILE A 177 -8.61 1.89 6.88
N LYS A 178 -9.69 2.40 7.44
CA LYS A 178 -11.02 2.42 6.83
C LYS A 178 -11.44 3.86 6.63
N GLY A 179 -12.08 4.17 5.50
CA GLY A 179 -12.60 5.51 5.22
C GLY A 179 -11.91 6.21 4.07
N ASP A 180 -12.08 7.52 3.99
CA ASP A 180 -11.72 8.36 2.84
C ASP A 180 -10.23 8.34 2.45
N ALA A 181 -9.32 8.14 3.41
CA ALA A 181 -7.89 8.07 3.12
C ALA A 181 -7.51 6.87 2.25
N VAL A 182 -8.35 5.83 2.18
CA VAL A 182 -8.15 4.66 1.30
C VAL A 182 -8.14 5.08 -0.17
N ASN A 183 -8.90 6.11 -0.54
CA ASN A 183 -8.93 6.65 -1.90
C ASN A 183 -7.54 7.13 -2.38
N ALA A 184 -6.74 7.71 -1.49
CA ALA A 184 -5.38 8.14 -1.83
C ALA A 184 -4.43 6.94 -2.03
N LEU A 185 -4.58 5.87 -1.26
CA LEU A 185 -3.83 4.63 -1.45
C LEU A 185 -4.23 3.95 -2.76
N GLN A 186 -5.52 3.92 -3.07
CA GLN A 186 -6.05 3.37 -4.33
C GLN A 186 -5.51 4.13 -5.55
N LEU A 187 -5.55 5.47 -5.51
CA LEU A 187 -4.99 6.30 -6.57
C LEU A 187 -3.50 6.02 -6.76
N ARG A 188 -2.74 5.91 -5.67
CA ARG A 188 -1.30 5.59 -5.74
C ARG A 188 -1.06 4.21 -6.35
N PHE A 189 -1.85 3.21 -5.97
CA PHE A 189 -1.76 1.88 -6.59
C PHE A 189 -2.02 1.94 -8.11
N ILE A 190 -3.09 2.63 -8.53
CA ILE A 190 -3.43 2.77 -9.96
C ILE A 190 -2.27 3.40 -10.76
N LEU A 191 -1.68 4.47 -10.24
CA LEU A 191 -0.54 5.13 -10.88
C LEU A 191 0.67 4.19 -10.98
N ASP A 192 0.98 3.48 -9.91
CA ASP A 192 2.09 2.52 -9.87
C ASP A 192 1.83 1.32 -10.80
N TRP A 193 0.61 0.78 -10.82
CA TRP A 193 0.20 -0.29 -11.71
C TRP A 193 0.32 0.11 -13.19
N ASN A 194 -0.26 1.24 -13.56
CA ASN A 194 -0.27 1.72 -14.94
C ASN A 194 1.13 2.08 -15.45
N SER A 195 2.06 2.40 -14.55
CA SER A 195 3.46 2.64 -14.95
C SER A 195 4.18 1.35 -15.38
N GLN A 196 3.69 0.17 -15.00
CA GLN A 196 4.29 -1.13 -15.31
C GLN A 196 3.45 -1.96 -16.29
N SER A 197 2.14 -1.90 -16.19
CA SER A 197 1.23 -2.61 -17.08
C SER A 197 1.15 -1.91 -18.43
N THR A 198 1.21 -2.68 -19.52
CA THR A 198 1.04 -2.17 -20.89
C THR A 198 -0.25 -2.64 -21.55
N ARG A 199 -0.93 -3.61 -20.94
CA ARG A 199 -2.10 -4.29 -21.54
C ARG A 199 -3.35 -4.29 -20.67
N ASP A 200 -3.18 -3.97 -19.38
CA ASP A 200 -4.23 -4.08 -18.37
C ASP A 200 -4.20 -2.82 -17.49
N ASN A 201 -4.32 -1.66 -18.13
CA ASN A 201 -4.35 -0.38 -17.44
C ASN A 201 -5.65 -0.22 -16.65
N LEU A 202 -5.53 0.23 -15.42
CA LEU A 202 -6.64 0.64 -14.59
C LEU A 202 -7.10 2.05 -14.98
N THR A 203 -8.39 2.20 -15.18
CA THR A 203 -9.04 3.51 -15.39
C THR A 203 -9.83 3.91 -14.16
N TYR A 204 -10.33 5.15 -14.15
CA TYR A 204 -11.25 5.56 -13.09
C TYR A 204 -12.56 4.79 -13.22
N GLU A 205 -12.90 4.05 -12.18
CA GLU A 205 -14.19 3.37 -12.02
C GLU A 205 -14.74 3.70 -10.63
N SER A 206 -16.04 3.98 -10.52
CA SER A 206 -16.67 4.33 -9.25
C SER A 206 -16.53 3.23 -8.17
N ARG A 207 -16.46 1.97 -8.59
CA ARG A 207 -16.24 0.83 -7.66
C ARG A 207 -14.89 0.88 -6.94
N TYR A 208 -13.89 1.59 -7.50
CA TYR A 208 -12.58 1.75 -6.87
C TYR A 208 -12.55 2.86 -5.81
N PHE A 209 -13.56 3.73 -5.81
CA PHE A 209 -13.66 4.90 -4.94
C PHE A 209 -15.08 5.02 -4.36
N PRO A 210 -15.53 4.00 -3.61
CA PRO A 210 -16.86 4.05 -2.99
C PRO A 210 -16.92 5.14 -1.92
N ASP A 211 -18.12 5.68 -1.70
CA ASP A 211 -18.37 6.50 -0.52
C ASP A 211 -18.44 5.58 0.71
N VAL A 212 -17.62 5.86 1.71
CA VAL A 212 -17.48 5.04 2.92
C VAL A 212 -17.70 5.90 4.14
N ASP A 213 -18.75 5.57 4.90
CA ASP A 213 -18.88 6.05 6.28
C ASP A 213 -18.09 5.11 7.19
N SER A 214 -16.92 5.53 7.63
CA SER A 214 -16.08 4.71 8.52
C SER A 214 -16.55 4.76 9.97
N GLY A 215 -17.39 5.74 10.32
CA GLY A 215 -17.75 6.08 11.70
C GLY A 215 -16.57 6.61 12.51
N GLY A 216 -15.41 6.80 11.89
CA GLY A 216 -14.20 7.31 12.51
C GLY A 216 -14.06 8.82 12.39
N THR A 217 -13.15 9.41 13.18
CA THR A 217 -12.90 10.87 13.21
C THR A 217 -11.43 11.22 13.05
N ILE A 218 -10.61 10.26 12.62
CA ILE A 218 -9.16 10.44 12.52
C ILE A 218 -8.81 11.22 11.26
N GLY A 219 -8.03 12.30 11.43
CA GLY A 219 -7.47 13.07 10.32
C GLY A 219 -6.27 12.34 9.72
N ILE A 220 -6.32 12.04 8.41
CA ILE A 220 -5.24 11.37 7.70
C ILE A 220 -4.89 12.13 6.42
N GLN A 221 -3.59 12.29 6.16
CA GLN A 221 -3.04 12.69 4.87
C GLN A 221 -2.08 11.61 4.37
N ILE A 222 -2.20 11.22 3.12
CA ILE A 222 -1.28 10.28 2.47
C ILE A 222 -0.30 11.08 1.61
N ALA A 223 0.92 11.18 2.07
CA ALA A 223 2.01 11.79 1.31
C ALA A 223 2.84 10.70 0.60
N SER A 224 3.24 10.99 -0.62
CA SER A 224 4.05 10.10 -1.44
C SER A 224 5.35 10.81 -1.82
N SER A 225 6.42 10.06 -2.00
CA SER A 225 7.70 10.56 -2.50
C SER A 225 8.31 9.52 -3.45
N GLY A 226 8.95 9.98 -4.51
CA GLY A 226 9.58 9.13 -5.51
C GLY A 226 10.86 9.77 -6.05
N PRO A 227 11.71 9.00 -6.73
CA PRO A 227 12.96 9.50 -7.30
C PRO A 227 12.75 10.40 -8.54
N ASP A 228 11.54 10.45 -9.04
CA ASP A 228 11.05 11.22 -10.20
C ASP A 228 10.32 12.51 -9.80
N GLU A 229 10.24 12.81 -8.49
CA GLU A 229 9.63 14.03 -7.98
C GLU A 229 10.71 15.07 -7.65
N ASP A 230 10.43 16.36 -7.95
CA ASP A 230 11.34 17.49 -7.70
C ASP A 230 11.60 17.74 -6.20
N TRP A 231 10.73 17.23 -5.34
CA TRP A 231 10.75 17.47 -3.90
C TRP A 231 10.74 16.19 -3.08
N GLU A 232 11.65 16.10 -2.10
CA GLU A 232 11.70 15.00 -1.12
C GLU A 232 10.58 15.13 -0.05
N GLN A 233 9.33 14.94 -0.46
CA GLN A 233 8.12 15.24 0.33
C GLN A 233 8.13 14.62 1.73
N ILE A 234 8.47 13.34 1.83
CA ILE A 234 8.52 12.62 3.12
C ILE A 234 9.59 13.22 4.02
N LYS A 235 10.76 13.55 3.48
CA LYS A 235 11.85 14.19 4.23
C LYS A 235 11.43 15.55 4.77
N TYR A 236 10.79 16.39 3.96
CA TYR A 236 10.29 17.68 4.41
C TYR A 236 9.18 17.53 5.47
N GLY A 237 8.33 16.52 5.34
CA GLY A 237 7.35 16.16 6.38
C GLY A 237 8.02 15.88 7.73
N TYR A 238 9.07 15.05 7.74
CA TYR A 238 9.85 14.78 8.95
C TYR A 238 10.54 16.03 9.51
N LEU A 239 11.18 16.84 8.66
CA LEU A 239 11.82 18.09 9.10
C LEU A 239 10.79 19.05 9.72
N LYS A 240 9.60 19.15 9.14
CA LYS A 240 8.51 19.97 9.72
C LYS A 240 8.05 19.43 11.07
N MET A 241 7.89 18.11 11.22
CA MET A 241 7.54 17.51 12.52
C MET A 241 8.59 17.83 13.58
N ILE A 242 9.88 17.63 13.27
CA ILE A 242 10.99 17.90 14.20
C ILE A 242 11.02 19.39 14.58
N SER A 243 10.85 20.31 13.61
CA SER A 243 10.88 21.74 13.88
C SER A 243 9.66 22.28 14.63
N SER A 244 8.58 21.48 14.72
CA SER A 244 7.33 21.85 15.39
C SER A 244 7.16 21.17 16.75
N ALA A 245 8.07 20.29 17.15
CA ALA A 245 8.12 19.62 18.45
C ALA A 245 8.79 20.52 19.49
#